data_352fafa5bdcef198df5166575b730383
#
_entry.id   352fafa5bdcef198df5166575b730383
#
_cell.length_a   1.000
_cell.length_b   1.000
_cell.length_c   1.000
_cell.angle_alpha   90.00
_cell.angle_beta   90.00
_cell.angle_gamma   90.00
#
_symmetry.space_group_name_H-M   'P 1'
#
loop_
_entity.id
_entity.type
_entity.pdbx_description
1 polymer ?
#
loop_
_entity_poly.entity_id
_entity_poly.type
_entity_poly.pdbx_seq_one_letter_code
_entity_poly.pdbx_strand_id
1 'polypeptide(L)'
;MSQFPVIGKPLIVFNEEQIGKVEELAAVLTKTQIAGYMGVCANTFRAIEERQPEVARAFRAGKSRAIADVATNLIAQALEGNTTAAMF
;
A
#
# COMPACT_ATOMS: atom_id res chain seq x y z
N MET A 1 4.13 36.31 -2.21
CA MET A 1 4.10 35.94 -2.39
C MET A 1 3.80 35.35 -2.47
N SER A 2 3.81 35.16 -2.44
CA SER A 2 3.59 34.54 -2.67
C SER A 2 3.40 33.90 -2.66
N GLN A 3 3.31 33.86 -2.65
CA GLN A 3 3.33 33.29 -2.76
C GLN A 3 3.03 32.55 -2.76
N PHE A 4 2.81 32.53 -2.84
CA PHE A 4 2.60 32.00 -2.95
C PHE A 4 2.33 31.18 -2.80
N PRO A 5 2.06 31.45 -2.73
CA PRO A 5 2.64 30.25 -2.18
C PRO A 5 1.97 28.99 -2.62
N VAL A 6 0.68 28.91 -2.45
CA VAL A 6 -0.07 27.78 -2.99
C VAL A 6 0.12 27.71 -4.50
N ILE A 7 0.16 28.86 -5.09
CA ILE A 7 0.33 28.97 -6.54
C ILE A 7 1.69 28.42 -6.97
N GLY A 8 2.71 28.72 -6.21
CA GLY A 8 4.04 28.26 -6.55
C GLY A 8 4.31 26.82 -6.13
N LYS A 9 3.39 26.22 -5.43
CA LYS A 9 3.58 24.87 -4.89
C LYS A 9 3.19 23.83 -5.92
N PRO A 10 4.13 23.02 -6.39
CA PRO A 10 3.77 21.99 -7.36
C PRO A 10 2.93 20.90 -6.73
N LEU A 11 2.08 20.29 -7.53
CA LEU A 11 1.35 19.12 -7.08
C LEU A 11 2.34 17.97 -6.92
N ILE A 12 2.15 17.20 -5.88
CA ILE A 12 2.98 16.03 -5.65
C ILE A 12 2.50 14.92 -6.57
N VAL A 13 3.41 14.36 -7.34
CA VAL A 13 3.12 13.27 -8.28
C VAL A 13 4.11 12.17 -8.01
N PHE A 14 3.61 10.95 -7.83
CA PHE A 14 4.48 9.80 -7.64
C PHE A 14 4.92 9.26 -8.99
N ASN A 15 6.21 8.95 -9.11
CA ASN A 15 6.73 8.30 -10.30
C ASN A 15 6.56 6.78 -10.18
N GLU A 16 6.96 6.05 -11.21
CA GLU A 16 6.78 4.60 -11.24
C GLU A 16 7.47 3.91 -10.07
N GLU A 17 8.65 4.38 -9.71
CA GLU A 17 9.39 3.81 -8.60
C GLU A 17 8.65 4.00 -7.28
N GLN A 18 8.10 5.19 -7.09
CA GLN A 18 7.34 5.48 -5.87
C GLN A 18 6.04 4.68 -5.83
N ILE A 19 5.39 4.53 -6.98
CA ILE A 19 4.16 3.75 -7.05
C ILE A 19 4.46 2.28 -6.76
N GLY A 20 5.57 1.77 -7.27
CA GLY A 20 6.01 0.42 -6.94
C GLY A 20 6.28 0.26 -5.46
N LYS A 21 6.84 1.29 -4.84
CA LYS A 21 7.09 1.26 -3.40
C LYS A 21 5.78 1.26 -2.61
N VAL A 22 4.77 1.99 -3.07
CA VAL A 22 3.44 1.96 -2.45
C VAL A 22 2.88 0.55 -2.47
N GLU A 23 2.98 -0.12 -3.61
CA GLU A 23 2.50 -1.49 -3.73
C GLU A 23 3.23 -2.41 -2.77
N GLU A 24 4.54 -2.27 -2.69
CA GLU A 24 5.36 -3.09 -1.81
C GLU A 24 5.01 -2.86 -0.35
N LEU A 25 4.89 -1.59 0.03
CA LEU A 25 4.61 -1.25 1.43
C LEU A 25 3.17 -1.57 1.82
N ALA A 26 2.26 -1.62 0.86
CA ALA A 26 0.87 -1.94 1.15
C ALA A 26 0.72 -3.33 1.76
N ALA A 27 1.70 -4.20 1.56
CA ALA A 27 1.68 -5.53 2.16
C ALA A 27 1.73 -5.46 3.67
N VAL A 28 2.37 -4.44 4.24
CA VAL A 28 2.63 -4.40 5.68
C VAL A 28 2.19 -3.10 6.35
N LEU A 29 1.89 -2.07 5.59
CA LEU A 29 1.57 -0.76 6.16
C LEU A 29 0.18 -0.30 5.74
N THR A 30 -0.41 0.54 6.59
CA THR A 30 -1.66 1.24 6.24
C THR A 30 -1.35 2.43 5.35
N LYS A 31 -2.40 3.02 4.77
CA LYS A 31 -2.22 4.21 3.94
C LYS A 31 -1.57 5.35 4.70
N THR A 32 -1.97 5.55 5.96
CA THR A 32 -1.39 6.59 6.79
C THR A 32 0.10 6.35 7.01
N GLN A 33 0.48 5.11 7.24
CA GLN A 33 1.87 4.76 7.45
C GLN A 33 2.68 4.92 6.17
N ILE A 34 2.10 4.54 5.04
CA ILE A 34 2.76 4.71 3.75
C ILE A 34 2.95 6.20 3.46
N ALA A 35 1.93 7.01 3.74
CA ALA A 35 2.03 8.45 3.55
C ALA A 35 3.19 9.02 4.36
N GLY A 36 3.31 8.60 5.63
CA GLY A 36 4.42 9.01 6.46
C GLY A 36 5.75 8.60 5.90
N TYR A 37 5.84 7.37 5.41
CA TYR A 37 7.07 6.89 4.79
C TYR A 37 7.45 7.71 3.56
N MET A 38 6.43 8.07 2.76
CA MET A 38 6.67 8.84 1.53
C MET A 38 6.86 10.33 1.81
N GLY A 39 6.72 10.75 3.05
CA GLY A 39 6.96 12.14 3.42
C GLY A 39 5.77 13.05 3.18
N VAL A 40 4.57 12.53 3.10
CA VAL A 40 3.35 13.33 2.89
C VAL A 40 2.35 13.01 3.98
N CYS A 41 1.38 13.89 4.17
CA CYS A 41 0.32 13.60 5.14
C CYS A 41 -0.74 12.72 4.49
N ALA A 42 -1.59 12.13 5.34
CA ALA A 42 -2.61 11.19 4.87
C ALA A 42 -3.57 11.85 3.89
N ASN A 43 -3.94 13.11 4.14
CA ASN A 43 -4.83 13.82 3.23
C ASN A 43 -4.18 14.04 1.87
N THR A 44 -2.89 14.37 1.87
CA THR A 44 -2.15 14.53 0.62
C THR A 44 -2.06 13.20 -0.13
N PHE A 45 -1.82 12.11 0.59
CA PHE A 45 -1.77 10.80 -0.04
C PHE A 45 -3.12 10.47 -0.70
N ARG A 46 -4.21 10.76 -0.01
CA ARG A 46 -5.54 10.54 -0.58
C ARG A 46 -5.76 11.36 -1.83
N ALA A 47 -5.32 12.62 -1.81
CA ALA A 47 -5.41 13.49 -2.98
C ALA A 47 -4.59 12.94 -4.14
N ILE A 48 -3.42 12.38 -3.85
CA ILE A 48 -2.59 11.75 -4.87
C ILE A 48 -3.32 10.56 -5.48
N GLU A 49 -3.96 9.75 -4.65
CA GLU A 49 -4.72 8.60 -5.15
C GLU A 49 -5.84 9.04 -6.11
N GLU A 50 -6.46 10.17 -5.81
CA GLU A 50 -7.53 10.68 -6.67
C GLU A 50 -7.00 11.17 -8.00
N ARG A 51 -5.84 11.83 -7.98
CA ARG A 51 -5.22 12.35 -9.20
C ARG A 51 -4.52 11.25 -10.00
N GLN A 52 -3.98 10.26 -9.30
CA GLN A 52 -3.25 9.16 -9.91
C GLN A 52 -3.90 7.85 -9.51
N PRO A 53 -4.92 7.41 -10.26
CA PRO A 53 -5.62 6.16 -9.92
C PRO A 53 -4.68 4.96 -9.85
N GLU A 54 -3.54 5.02 -10.55
CA GLU A 54 -2.57 3.95 -10.50
C GLU A 54 -1.96 3.78 -9.11
N VAL A 55 -1.90 4.87 -8.31
CA VAL A 55 -1.43 4.77 -6.93
C VAL A 55 -2.43 3.98 -6.09
N ALA A 56 -3.72 4.29 -6.26
CA ALA A 56 -4.76 3.56 -5.55
C ALA A 56 -4.78 2.09 -5.95
N ARG A 57 -4.59 1.81 -7.24
CA ARG A 57 -4.53 0.44 -7.71
C ARG A 57 -3.33 -0.29 -7.16
N ALA A 58 -2.18 0.38 -7.09
CA ALA A 58 -0.97 -0.20 -6.53
C ALA A 58 -1.16 -0.57 -5.06
N PHE A 59 -1.78 0.32 -4.30
CA PHE A 59 -2.07 0.03 -2.90
C PHE A 59 -2.97 -1.19 -2.78
N ARG A 60 -4.05 -1.22 -3.55
CA ARG A 60 -5.00 -2.33 -3.51
C ARG A 60 -4.35 -3.64 -3.94
N ALA A 61 -3.53 -3.58 -4.99
CA ALA A 61 -2.85 -4.76 -5.49
C ALA A 61 -1.89 -5.33 -4.45
N GLY A 62 -1.11 -4.46 -3.80
CA GLY A 62 -0.18 -4.90 -2.78
C GLY A 62 -0.88 -5.49 -1.58
N LYS A 63 -1.96 -4.84 -1.14
CA LYS A 63 -2.74 -5.34 -0.02
C LYS A 63 -3.39 -6.68 -0.34
N SER A 64 -3.98 -6.79 -1.53
CA SER A 64 -4.64 -8.04 -1.95
C SER A 64 -3.64 -9.18 -2.09
N ARG A 65 -2.47 -8.89 -2.65
CA ARG A 65 -1.42 -9.90 -2.80
C ARG A 65 -0.96 -10.40 -1.44
N ALA A 66 -0.78 -9.50 -0.49
CA ALA A 66 -0.36 -9.87 0.85
C ALA A 66 -1.41 -10.75 1.53
N ILE A 67 -2.68 -10.39 1.38
CA ILE A 67 -3.76 -11.18 1.95
C ILE A 67 -3.80 -12.56 1.29
N ALA A 68 -3.64 -12.62 -0.03
CA ALA A 68 -3.64 -13.87 -0.75
C ALA A 68 -2.47 -14.76 -0.31
N ASP A 69 -1.29 -14.16 -0.12
CA ASP A 69 -0.12 -14.90 0.33
C ASP A 69 -0.33 -15.47 1.72
N VAL A 70 -0.90 -14.67 2.63
CA VAL A 70 -1.19 -15.15 3.98
C VAL A 70 -2.23 -16.27 3.93
N ALA A 71 -3.27 -16.09 3.14
CA ALA A 71 -4.31 -17.10 3.01
C ALA A 71 -3.75 -18.40 2.45
N THR A 72 -2.88 -18.29 1.43
CA THR A 72 -2.25 -19.45 0.84
C THR A 72 -1.37 -20.18 1.86
N ASN A 73 -0.60 -19.43 2.63
CA ASN A 73 0.24 -20.01 3.67
C ASN A 73 -0.60 -20.69 4.75
N LEU A 74 -1.70 -20.04 5.14
CA LEU A 74 -2.58 -20.64 6.14
C LEU A 74 -3.20 -21.92 5.64
N ILE A 75 -3.62 -21.96 4.38
CA ILE A 75 -4.17 -23.16 3.79
C ILE A 75 -3.12 -24.28 3.75
N ALA A 76 -1.90 -23.93 3.34
CA ALA A 76 -0.81 -24.91 3.31
C ALA A 76 -0.52 -25.43 4.70
N GLN A 77 -0.46 -24.55 5.69
CA GLN A 77 -0.23 -24.96 7.06
C GLN A 77 -1.38 -25.83 7.60
N ALA A 78 -2.61 -25.48 7.24
CA ALA A 78 -3.77 -26.25 7.67
C ALA A 78 -3.74 -27.65 7.08
N LEU A 79 -3.34 -27.77 5.82
CA LEU A 79 -3.23 -29.08 5.19
C LEU A 79 -2.16 -29.93 5.86
N GLU A 80 -1.02 -29.32 6.17
CA GLU A 80 0.04 -30.02 6.89
C GLU A 80 -0.38 -30.29 8.32
N GLY A 81 -0.98 -29.27 8.94
CA GLY A 81 -1.42 -29.36 10.32
C GLY A 81 -2.54 -30.35 10.52
N ASN A 82 -3.40 -30.50 9.49
CA ASN A 82 -4.47 -31.48 9.57
C ASN A 82 -3.93 -32.89 9.75
N THR A 83 -2.86 -33.19 9.04
CA THR A 83 -2.21 -34.49 9.23
C THR A 83 -1.75 -34.63 10.68
N THR A 84 -1.11 -33.59 11.18
CA THR A 84 -0.63 -33.61 12.56
C THR A 84 -1.80 -33.59 13.54
N ALA A 85 -2.77 -32.70 13.30
CA ALA A 85 -3.92 -32.55 14.18
C ALA A 85 -4.77 -33.80 14.20
N ALA A 86 -4.88 -34.48 13.07
CA ALA A 86 -5.66 -35.72 13.00
C ALA A 86 -5.04 -36.82 13.82
N MET A 87 -3.79 -36.67 14.18
CA MET A 87 -3.10 -37.63 15.02
C MET A 87 -3.30 -37.37 16.49
N PHE A 88 -3.93 -36.28 16.82
CA PHE A 88 -4.24 -35.94 18.18
C PHE A 88 -5.71 -36.20 18.43
#